data_b028baffccccc5ea1320767fe72f410f
#
_entry.id   b028baffccccc5ea1320767fe72f410f
#
_cell.length_a   1.000
_cell.length_b   1.000
_cell.length_c   1.000
_cell.angle_alpha   90.00
_cell.angle_beta   90.00
_cell.angle_gamma   90.00
#
_symmetry.space_group_name_H-M   'P 1'
#
loop_
_entity.id
_entity.type
_entity.pdbx_description
1 polymer ?
#
loop_
_entity_poly.entity_id
_entity_poly.type
_entity_poly.pdbx_seq_one_letter_code
_entity_poly.pdbx_strand_id
1 'polypeptide(L)'
;MGKHALLSASSSHRWLNCPPSARLCEGYEDKGSEYAQEGTDAHSLCEHKLKLALGMETADPTEDLSFYSGEMEQCACEYAAYVMELVEEAKKTCKDPVVLVEQRLDFSRFVAEGFGTGDCVIIADGTLEIVDYKHGKGVEVSAVENPQMMLYALGALELFDGIYDIDTIRMTIFQPRRENVSVCVMVKDDLLQWAYNDLVYKAKLAYEGGGEFACGDWCRFCKAKAVC
;
A
#
# COMPACT_ATOMS: atom_id res chain seq x y z
N MET A 1 2.18 -4.45 19.37
CA MET A 1 1.52 -4.81 18.10
C MET A 1 0.48 -3.75 17.77
N GLY A 2 0.64 -3.02 16.70
CA GLY A 2 -0.36 -2.05 16.22
C GLY A 2 -1.64 -2.79 15.82
N LYS A 3 -2.79 -2.24 16.19
CA LYS A 3 -4.10 -2.80 15.82
C LYS A 3 -4.27 -2.61 14.31
N HIS A 4 -4.33 -3.69 13.54
CA HIS A 4 -4.67 -3.59 12.12
C HIS A 4 -6.13 -3.15 11.97
N ALA A 5 -6.40 -2.30 10.98
CA ALA A 5 -7.78 -1.95 10.63
C ALA A 5 -8.53 -3.22 10.17
N LEU A 6 -9.80 -3.36 10.55
CA LEU A 6 -10.67 -4.44 10.06
C LEU A 6 -10.69 -4.46 8.52
N LEU A 7 -10.84 -3.28 7.93
CA LEU A 7 -10.81 -3.07 6.49
C LEU A 7 -9.45 -2.46 6.09
N SER A 8 -8.36 -3.24 6.29
CA SER A 8 -7.02 -2.78 5.90
C SER A 8 -6.89 -2.64 4.39
N ALA A 9 -6.03 -1.71 3.95
CA ALA A 9 -5.75 -1.50 2.54
C ALA A 9 -5.20 -2.77 1.86
N SER A 10 -4.29 -3.49 2.51
CA SER A 10 -3.69 -4.72 1.98
C SER A 10 -4.69 -5.88 1.80
N SER A 11 -5.83 -5.86 2.50
CA SER A 11 -6.89 -6.86 2.34
C SER A 11 -8.07 -6.36 1.49
N SER A 12 -7.96 -5.18 0.91
CA SER A 12 -9.07 -4.50 0.20
C SER A 12 -9.60 -5.29 -0.98
N HIS A 13 -8.73 -5.92 -1.77
CA HIS A 13 -9.16 -6.78 -2.86
C HIS A 13 -10.11 -7.90 -2.40
N ARG A 14 -9.91 -8.43 -1.19
CA ARG A 14 -10.79 -9.46 -0.62
C ARG A 14 -12.12 -8.89 -0.14
N TRP A 15 -12.10 -7.87 0.73
CA TRP A 15 -13.35 -7.38 1.33
C TRP A 15 -14.20 -6.53 0.36
N LEU A 16 -13.63 -5.99 -0.71
CA LEU A 16 -14.41 -5.35 -1.78
C LEU A 16 -15.16 -6.35 -2.64
N ASN A 17 -14.60 -7.53 -2.87
CA ASN A 17 -15.23 -8.57 -3.69
C ASN A 17 -16.05 -9.59 -2.88
N CYS A 18 -15.77 -9.73 -1.60
CA CYS A 18 -16.49 -10.61 -0.66
C CYS A 18 -16.66 -9.88 0.68
N PRO A 19 -17.60 -8.90 0.77
CA PRO A 19 -17.78 -8.08 1.96
C PRO A 19 -17.92 -8.87 3.27
N PRO A 20 -18.72 -9.95 3.36
CA PRO A 20 -18.86 -10.70 4.61
C PRO A 20 -17.54 -11.30 5.11
N SER A 21 -16.55 -11.49 4.22
CA SER A 21 -15.24 -12.04 4.59
C SER A 21 -14.47 -11.17 5.58
N ALA A 22 -14.77 -9.87 5.67
CA ALA A 22 -14.14 -8.98 6.65
C ALA A 22 -14.43 -9.46 8.07
N ARG A 23 -15.71 -9.58 8.42
CA ARG A 23 -16.15 -10.04 9.74
C ARG A 23 -15.88 -11.52 9.98
N LEU A 24 -16.05 -12.34 8.95
CA LEU A 24 -15.75 -13.77 9.06
C LEU A 24 -14.29 -14.00 9.46
N CYS A 25 -13.36 -13.23 8.89
CA CYS A 25 -11.93 -13.36 9.19
C CYS A 25 -11.51 -12.86 10.57
N GLU A 26 -12.30 -12.04 11.26
CA GLU A 26 -11.98 -11.60 12.64
C GLU A 26 -11.91 -12.77 13.63
N GLY A 27 -12.70 -13.83 13.42
CA GLY A 27 -12.71 -15.02 14.27
C GLY A 27 -11.48 -15.93 14.10
N TYR A 28 -10.56 -15.60 13.17
CA TYR A 28 -9.40 -16.43 12.88
C TYR A 28 -8.10 -15.68 13.21
N GLU A 29 -7.29 -16.31 14.05
CA GLU A 29 -5.96 -15.79 14.36
C GLU A 29 -5.09 -15.68 13.11
N ASP A 30 -4.30 -14.62 13.05
CA ASP A 30 -3.21 -14.53 12.10
C ASP A 30 -2.02 -15.32 12.63
N LYS A 31 -1.86 -16.54 12.13
CA LYS A 31 -0.75 -17.39 12.56
C LYS A 31 0.59 -16.92 12.01
N GLY A 32 0.56 -15.85 11.21
CA GLY A 32 1.73 -15.43 10.45
C GLY A 32 2.18 -16.50 9.45
N SER A 33 3.12 -16.18 8.63
CA SER A 33 3.86 -17.14 7.82
C SER A 33 5.28 -16.63 7.67
N GLU A 34 6.23 -17.53 7.39
CA GLU A 34 7.61 -17.14 7.08
C GLU A 34 7.65 -16.12 5.94
N TYR A 35 6.79 -16.29 4.93
CA TYR A 35 6.66 -15.32 3.82
C TYR A 35 6.16 -13.95 4.26
N ALA A 36 5.26 -13.89 5.24
CA ALA A 36 4.78 -12.61 5.77
C ALA A 36 5.88 -11.93 6.60
N GLN A 37 6.64 -12.71 7.39
CA GLN A 37 7.77 -12.17 8.14
C GLN A 37 8.90 -11.73 7.21
N GLU A 38 9.25 -12.53 6.19
CA GLU A 38 10.22 -12.13 5.15
C GLU A 38 9.81 -10.82 4.48
N GLY A 39 8.51 -10.65 4.19
CA GLY A 39 7.97 -9.40 3.66
C GLY A 39 8.16 -8.22 4.63
N THR A 40 7.85 -8.42 5.91
CA THR A 40 8.02 -7.38 6.95
C THR A 40 9.49 -6.97 7.08
N ASP A 41 10.40 -7.94 7.11
CA ASP A 41 11.84 -7.69 7.19
C ASP A 41 12.32 -6.88 5.96
N ALA A 42 11.83 -7.25 4.78
CA ALA A 42 12.17 -6.55 3.55
C ALA A 42 11.67 -5.09 3.52
N HIS A 43 10.44 -4.81 4.01
CA HIS A 43 9.94 -3.44 4.15
C HIS A 43 10.79 -2.63 5.12
N SER A 44 11.18 -3.20 6.27
CA SER A 44 12.05 -2.52 7.24
C SER A 44 13.40 -2.16 6.62
N LEU A 45 13.97 -3.04 5.79
CA LEU A 45 15.22 -2.77 5.10
C LEU A 45 15.05 -1.72 3.99
N CYS A 46 13.95 -1.77 3.24
CA CYS A 46 13.62 -0.77 2.21
C CYS A 46 13.44 0.63 2.83
N GLU A 47 12.73 0.72 3.94
CA GLU A 47 12.58 1.96 4.73
C GLU A 47 13.93 2.53 5.11
N HIS A 48 14.81 1.69 5.68
CA HIS A 48 16.15 2.10 6.08
C HIS A 48 16.98 2.61 4.90
N LYS A 49 17.04 1.85 3.80
CA LYS A 49 17.82 2.26 2.61
C LYS A 49 17.31 3.55 1.98
N LEU A 50 15.98 3.69 1.89
CA LEU A 50 15.38 4.90 1.34
C LEU A 50 15.63 6.12 2.25
N LYS A 51 15.49 5.98 3.57
CA LYS A 51 15.80 7.07 4.52
C LYS A 51 17.26 7.50 4.41
N LEU A 52 18.21 6.56 4.31
CA LEU A 52 19.62 6.88 4.10
C LEU A 52 19.83 7.64 2.78
N ALA A 53 19.21 7.21 1.68
CA ALA A 53 19.31 7.86 0.39
C ALA A 53 18.75 9.29 0.40
N LEU A 54 17.74 9.55 1.22
CA LEU A 54 17.14 10.87 1.45
C LEU A 54 17.95 11.73 2.46
N GLY A 55 19.04 11.22 3.03
CA GLY A 55 19.84 11.90 4.04
C GLY A 55 19.18 11.98 5.42
N MET A 56 18.22 11.11 5.71
CA MET A 56 17.52 11.04 6.98
C MET A 56 18.26 10.10 7.96
N GLU A 57 18.21 10.44 9.25
CA GLU A 57 18.72 9.54 10.29
C GLU A 57 17.81 8.32 10.45
N THR A 58 18.39 7.12 10.51
CA THR A 58 17.68 5.87 10.70
C THR A 58 18.60 4.83 11.35
N ALA A 59 18.04 3.98 12.22
CA ALA A 59 18.76 2.84 12.75
C ALA A 59 18.86 1.72 11.70
N ASP A 60 19.99 1.03 11.68
CA ASP A 60 20.18 -0.13 10.82
C ASP A 60 19.38 -1.31 11.39
N PRO A 61 18.39 -1.87 10.68
CA PRO A 61 17.57 -2.97 11.17
C PRO A 61 18.22 -4.35 10.97
N THR A 62 19.35 -4.44 10.30
CA THR A 62 19.92 -5.68 9.76
C THR A 62 20.11 -6.78 10.84
N GLU A 63 20.50 -6.40 12.07
CA GLU A 63 20.71 -7.35 13.17
C GLU A 63 19.39 -7.94 13.70
N ASP A 64 18.27 -7.25 13.52
CA ASP A 64 16.95 -7.66 14.01
C ASP A 64 16.11 -8.43 12.95
N LEU A 65 16.59 -8.48 11.70
CA LEU A 65 15.87 -9.14 10.61
C LEU A 65 16.06 -10.66 10.64
N SER A 66 14.96 -11.42 10.69
CA SER A 66 14.97 -12.89 10.71
C SER A 66 15.35 -13.51 9.36
N PHE A 67 15.03 -12.81 8.24
CA PHE A 67 15.20 -13.28 6.86
C PHE A 67 16.20 -12.47 6.06
N TYR A 68 17.11 -11.74 6.71
CA TYR A 68 18.12 -10.96 6.00
C TYR A 68 18.94 -11.84 5.04
N SER A 69 19.11 -11.33 3.82
CA SER A 69 19.91 -11.98 2.79
C SER A 69 20.50 -10.96 1.82
N GLY A 70 21.55 -11.36 1.06
CA GLY A 70 22.12 -10.52 0.02
C GLY A 70 21.11 -10.18 -1.09
N GLU A 71 20.15 -11.07 -1.39
CA GLU A 71 19.06 -10.76 -2.33
C GLU A 71 18.13 -9.66 -1.77
N MET A 72 17.76 -9.75 -0.49
CA MET A 72 16.93 -8.73 0.16
C MET A 72 17.65 -7.37 0.20
N GLU A 73 18.93 -7.36 0.52
CA GLU A 73 19.78 -6.15 0.51
C GLU A 73 19.80 -5.50 -0.88
N GLN A 74 20.02 -6.30 -1.93
CA GLN A 74 20.02 -5.80 -3.31
C GLN A 74 18.64 -5.22 -3.68
N CYS A 75 17.54 -5.93 -3.40
CA CYS A 75 16.19 -5.48 -3.66
C CYS A 75 15.87 -4.16 -2.95
N ALA A 76 16.30 -3.99 -1.71
CA ALA A 76 16.09 -2.76 -0.95
C ALA A 76 16.91 -1.59 -1.52
N CYS A 77 18.13 -1.84 -1.96
CA CYS A 77 18.94 -0.82 -2.65
C CYS A 77 18.33 -0.42 -4.00
N GLU A 78 17.81 -1.37 -4.79
CA GLU A 78 17.12 -1.11 -6.06
C GLU A 78 15.85 -0.28 -5.84
N TYR A 79 15.05 -0.59 -4.79
CA TYR A 79 13.89 0.20 -4.40
C TYR A 79 14.26 1.63 -4.06
N ALA A 80 15.26 1.83 -3.21
CA ALA A 80 15.70 3.16 -2.82
C ALA A 80 16.20 3.96 -4.04
N ALA A 81 16.97 3.33 -4.94
CA ALA A 81 17.44 3.96 -6.18
C ALA A 81 16.25 4.37 -7.07
N TYR A 82 15.28 3.48 -7.27
CA TYR A 82 14.07 3.77 -8.04
C TYR A 82 13.28 4.96 -7.48
N VAL A 83 13.04 4.99 -6.15
CA VAL A 83 12.35 6.11 -5.52
C VAL A 83 13.14 7.41 -5.68
N MET A 84 14.47 7.39 -5.56
CA MET A 84 15.30 8.57 -5.77
C MET A 84 15.21 9.09 -7.21
N GLU A 85 15.08 8.22 -8.22
CA GLU A 85 14.83 8.64 -9.61
C GLU A 85 13.49 9.40 -9.72
N LEU A 86 12.44 8.92 -9.05
CA LEU A 86 11.13 9.61 -9.01
C LEU A 86 11.22 10.96 -8.30
N VAL A 87 11.98 11.05 -7.22
CA VAL A 87 12.23 12.32 -6.51
C VAL A 87 12.95 13.32 -7.41
N GLU A 88 13.97 12.89 -8.14
CA GLU A 88 14.69 13.75 -9.11
C GLU A 88 13.79 14.15 -10.29
N GLU A 89 12.86 13.29 -10.70
CA GLU A 89 11.86 13.65 -11.71
C GLU A 89 10.89 14.71 -11.17
N ALA A 90 10.39 14.54 -9.93
CA ALA A 90 9.53 15.50 -9.27
C ALA A 90 10.19 16.88 -9.12
N LYS A 91 11.51 16.93 -8.86
CA LYS A 91 12.29 18.18 -8.75
C LYS A 91 12.38 18.97 -10.06
N LYS A 92 12.07 18.38 -11.20
CA LYS A 92 12.05 19.10 -12.48
C LYS A 92 10.85 20.05 -12.59
N THR A 93 9.74 19.73 -11.92
CA THR A 93 8.50 20.50 -11.94
C THR A 93 8.23 21.22 -10.63
N CYS A 94 8.66 20.68 -9.51
CA CYS A 94 8.49 21.22 -8.17
C CYS A 94 9.85 21.42 -7.49
N LYS A 95 10.14 22.63 -7.01
CA LYS A 95 11.44 22.94 -6.40
C LYS A 95 11.73 22.09 -5.15
N ASP A 96 10.73 21.91 -4.32
CA ASP A 96 10.83 21.26 -3.01
C ASP A 96 9.72 20.18 -2.86
N PRO A 97 9.79 19.04 -3.61
CA PRO A 97 8.81 17.98 -3.46
C PRO A 97 8.87 17.39 -2.05
N VAL A 98 7.72 17.08 -1.48
CA VAL A 98 7.63 16.42 -0.19
C VAL A 98 7.77 14.92 -0.41
N VAL A 99 8.67 14.28 0.34
CA VAL A 99 8.87 12.83 0.32
C VAL A 99 8.65 12.28 1.72
N LEU A 100 7.71 11.36 1.86
CA LEU A 100 7.36 10.73 3.12
C LEU A 100 7.57 9.23 3.01
N VAL A 101 8.23 8.65 4.01
CA VAL A 101 8.56 7.23 4.10
C VAL A 101 7.76 6.62 5.25
N GLU A 102 7.15 5.45 5.03
CA GLU A 102 6.29 4.77 6.01
C GLU A 102 5.19 5.70 6.56
N GLN A 103 4.53 6.41 5.64
CA GLN A 103 3.50 7.37 6.01
C GLN A 103 2.20 6.69 6.38
N ARG A 104 1.70 6.96 7.60
CA ARG A 104 0.33 6.59 7.97
C ARG A 104 -0.68 7.39 7.16
N LEU A 105 -1.55 6.68 6.47
CA LEU A 105 -2.60 7.21 5.59
C LEU A 105 -3.95 6.82 6.16
N ASP A 106 -4.74 7.83 6.53
CA ASP A 106 -6.09 7.67 7.09
C ASP A 106 -7.11 7.91 5.97
N PHE A 107 -7.85 6.89 5.63
CA PHE A 107 -8.96 6.95 4.66
C PHE A 107 -10.31 6.65 5.32
N SER A 108 -10.42 6.91 6.63
CA SER A 108 -11.63 6.65 7.42
C SER A 108 -12.86 7.45 6.97
N ARG A 109 -12.66 8.52 6.21
CA ARG A 109 -13.73 9.25 5.52
C ARG A 109 -14.54 8.36 4.59
N PHE A 110 -13.89 7.39 3.94
CA PHE A 110 -14.51 6.51 2.95
C PHE A 110 -14.76 5.09 3.49
N VAL A 111 -13.92 4.64 4.43
CA VAL A 111 -13.91 3.28 4.96
C VAL A 111 -13.86 3.35 6.49
N ALA A 112 -14.92 2.94 7.17
CA ALA A 112 -15.00 3.03 8.63
C ALA A 112 -13.74 2.45 9.32
N GLU A 113 -13.08 3.24 10.18
CA GLU A 113 -11.82 2.92 10.86
C GLU A 113 -10.67 2.53 9.90
N GLY A 114 -10.76 2.95 8.63
CA GLY A 114 -9.82 2.60 7.58
C GLY A 114 -8.52 3.42 7.67
N PHE A 115 -7.41 2.74 7.74
CA PHE A 115 -6.07 3.31 7.64
C PHE A 115 -5.07 2.28 7.12
N GLY A 116 -3.92 2.76 6.70
CA GLY A 116 -2.78 1.94 6.32
C GLY A 116 -1.48 2.74 6.41
N THR A 117 -0.39 2.12 6.04
CA THR A 117 0.91 2.76 5.91
C THR A 117 1.37 2.61 4.47
N GLY A 118 1.67 3.71 3.82
CA GLY A 118 2.25 3.74 2.48
C GLY A 118 3.77 3.78 2.58
N ASP A 119 4.46 2.91 1.85
CA ASP A 119 5.92 2.78 1.94
C ASP A 119 6.62 4.08 1.52
N CYS A 120 6.18 4.69 0.43
CA CYS A 120 6.64 6.02 0.03
C CYS A 120 5.51 6.84 -0.61
N VAL A 121 5.45 8.13 -0.23
CA VAL A 121 4.54 9.13 -0.80
C VAL A 121 5.37 10.30 -1.26
N ILE A 122 5.22 10.71 -2.53
CA ILE A 122 5.88 11.88 -3.10
C ILE A 122 4.81 12.87 -3.53
N ILE A 123 4.93 14.13 -3.10
CA ILE A 123 3.99 15.18 -3.44
C ILE A 123 4.78 16.28 -4.14
N ALA A 124 4.38 16.56 -5.36
CA ALA A 124 4.89 17.66 -6.17
C ALA A 124 3.72 18.49 -6.72
N ASP A 125 4.00 19.64 -7.34
CA ASP A 125 2.95 20.49 -7.89
C ASP A 125 2.07 19.70 -8.87
N GLY A 126 0.77 19.59 -8.55
CA GLY A 126 -0.24 18.89 -9.36
C GLY A 126 -0.20 17.35 -9.28
N THR A 127 0.80 16.74 -8.65
CA THR A 127 0.98 15.28 -8.67
C THR A 127 1.18 14.69 -7.27
N LEU A 128 0.42 13.63 -7.00
CA LEU A 128 0.61 12.73 -5.85
C LEU A 128 1.11 11.38 -6.38
N GLU A 129 2.26 10.93 -5.90
CA GLU A 129 2.78 9.59 -6.23
C GLU A 129 2.82 8.71 -4.98
N ILE A 130 2.31 7.48 -5.11
CA ILE A 130 2.37 6.43 -4.11
C ILE A 130 3.24 5.31 -4.67
N VAL A 131 4.28 4.92 -3.96
CA VAL A 131 5.13 3.78 -4.32
C VAL A 131 5.03 2.73 -3.23
N ASP A 132 4.67 1.51 -3.62
CA ASP A 132 4.50 0.37 -2.72
C ASP A 132 5.44 -0.76 -3.14
N TYR A 133 6.24 -1.22 -2.19
CA TYR A 133 7.20 -2.29 -2.37
C TYR A 133 6.56 -3.65 -2.18
N LYS A 134 6.86 -4.59 -3.05
CA LYS A 134 6.40 -5.99 -2.93
C LYS A 134 7.58 -6.96 -3.00
N HIS A 135 7.86 -7.66 -1.90
CA HIS A 135 8.97 -8.61 -1.82
C HIS A 135 8.65 -10.00 -2.42
N GLY A 136 7.37 -10.37 -2.44
CA GLY A 136 6.94 -11.72 -2.81
C GLY A 136 7.23 -12.11 -4.26
N LYS A 137 7.66 -13.38 -4.48
CA LYS A 137 7.87 -13.99 -5.82
C LYS A 137 6.61 -14.69 -6.36
N GLY A 138 5.63 -14.95 -5.51
CA GLY A 138 4.54 -15.91 -5.83
C GLY A 138 3.45 -15.37 -6.76
N VAL A 139 3.15 -14.09 -6.71
CA VAL A 139 2.10 -13.44 -7.51
C VAL A 139 2.64 -12.11 -8.00
N GLU A 140 2.47 -11.84 -9.28
CA GLU A 140 2.71 -10.54 -9.85
C GLU A 140 1.60 -9.58 -9.44
N VAL A 141 1.97 -8.39 -8.97
CA VAL A 141 1.02 -7.39 -8.50
C VAL A 141 0.97 -6.23 -9.49
N SER A 142 -0.23 -5.91 -9.96
CA SER A 142 -0.48 -4.76 -10.83
C SER A 142 -0.89 -3.55 -10.01
N ALA A 143 -0.46 -2.36 -10.43
CA ALA A 143 -0.95 -1.09 -9.90
C ALA A 143 -2.30 -0.68 -10.54
N VAL A 144 -2.64 -1.24 -11.71
CA VAL A 144 -3.87 -0.92 -12.44
C VAL A 144 -5.08 -1.42 -11.66
N GLU A 145 -6.00 -0.51 -11.36
CA GLU A 145 -7.21 -0.79 -10.56
C GLU A 145 -6.91 -1.49 -9.21
N ASN A 146 -5.75 -1.24 -8.65
CA ASN A 146 -5.33 -1.84 -7.39
C ASN A 146 -5.98 -1.12 -6.21
N PRO A 147 -6.91 -1.74 -5.48
CA PRO A 147 -7.65 -1.05 -4.42
C PRO A 147 -6.78 -0.68 -3.21
N GLN A 148 -5.69 -1.40 -2.95
CA GLN A 148 -4.73 -1.02 -1.91
C GLN A 148 -4.10 0.33 -2.24
N MET A 149 -3.62 0.49 -3.46
CA MET A 149 -2.99 1.72 -3.94
C MET A 149 -3.98 2.88 -3.98
N MET A 150 -5.21 2.62 -4.44
CA MET A 150 -6.29 3.61 -4.49
C MET A 150 -6.67 4.09 -3.07
N LEU A 151 -6.73 3.20 -2.07
CA LEU A 151 -6.97 3.57 -0.68
C LEU A 151 -5.83 4.40 -0.09
N TYR A 152 -4.59 4.08 -0.39
CA TYR A 152 -3.45 4.90 0.01
C TYR A 152 -3.51 6.29 -0.61
N ALA A 153 -3.85 6.37 -1.89
CA ALA A 153 -4.02 7.65 -2.57
C ALA A 153 -5.15 8.49 -1.95
N LEU A 154 -6.30 7.89 -1.60
CA LEU A 154 -7.37 8.59 -0.88
C LEU A 154 -6.90 9.12 0.48
N GLY A 155 -6.17 8.31 1.26
CA GLY A 155 -5.64 8.74 2.54
C GLY A 155 -4.60 9.86 2.42
N ALA A 156 -3.79 9.85 1.37
CA ALA A 156 -2.84 10.92 1.08
C ALA A 156 -3.55 12.22 0.63
N LEU A 157 -4.59 12.12 -0.19
CA LEU A 157 -5.40 13.29 -0.56
C LEU A 157 -6.04 13.96 0.66
N GLU A 158 -6.55 13.19 1.64
CA GLU A 158 -7.10 13.76 2.88
C GLU A 158 -6.08 14.59 3.68
N LEU A 159 -4.79 14.24 3.58
CA LEU A 159 -3.72 14.96 4.26
C LEU A 159 -3.23 16.18 3.47
N PHE A 160 -3.20 16.12 2.16
CA PHE A 160 -2.39 17.03 1.34
C PHE A 160 -3.15 17.83 0.30
N ASP A 161 -4.35 17.41 -0.16
CA ASP A 161 -5.08 18.10 -1.23
C ASP A 161 -5.48 19.54 -0.85
N GLY A 162 -5.70 19.82 0.45
CA GLY A 162 -5.95 21.18 0.93
C GLY A 162 -4.73 22.11 0.98
N ILE A 163 -3.53 21.56 0.74
CA ILE A 163 -2.25 22.30 0.79
C ILE A 163 -1.62 22.35 -0.62
N TYR A 164 -1.78 21.27 -1.39
CA TYR A 164 -1.26 21.12 -2.74
C TYR A 164 -2.42 20.93 -3.71
N ASP A 165 -2.39 21.60 -4.85
CA ASP A 165 -3.39 21.43 -5.92
C ASP A 165 -3.10 20.13 -6.68
N ILE A 166 -3.54 19.00 -6.10
CA ILE A 166 -3.31 17.67 -6.69
C ILE A 166 -4.39 17.37 -7.72
N ASP A 167 -3.99 17.15 -8.96
CA ASP A 167 -4.86 16.76 -10.07
C ASP A 167 -4.59 15.34 -10.57
N THR A 168 -3.33 14.92 -10.51
CA THR A 168 -2.85 13.64 -11.03
C THR A 168 -2.35 12.76 -9.89
N ILE A 169 -2.77 11.49 -9.93
CA ILE A 169 -2.36 10.46 -8.99
C ILE A 169 -1.60 9.39 -9.76
N ARG A 170 -0.38 9.13 -9.36
CA ARG A 170 0.46 8.07 -9.88
C ARG A 170 0.66 7.02 -8.79
N MET A 171 0.40 5.78 -9.12
CA MET A 171 0.53 4.64 -8.22
C MET A 171 1.49 3.64 -8.83
N THR A 172 2.53 3.27 -8.07
CA THR A 172 3.59 2.36 -8.53
C THR A 172 3.71 1.18 -7.57
N ILE A 173 3.65 -0.02 -8.12
CA ILE A 173 4.07 -1.25 -7.45
C ILE A 173 5.49 -1.57 -7.92
N PHE A 174 6.43 -1.64 -6.98
CA PHE A 174 7.81 -2.02 -7.23
C PHE A 174 8.07 -3.43 -6.66
N GLN A 175 8.24 -4.42 -7.55
CA GLN A 175 8.40 -5.83 -7.18
C GLN A 175 9.67 -6.41 -7.83
N PRO A 176 10.87 -6.13 -7.28
CA PRO A 176 12.15 -6.40 -7.95
C PRO A 176 12.40 -7.89 -8.18
N ARG A 177 12.01 -8.76 -7.25
CA ARG A 177 12.19 -10.22 -7.39
C ARG A 177 11.37 -10.84 -8.54
N ARG A 178 10.56 -10.05 -9.23
CA ARG A 178 9.81 -10.41 -10.45
C ARG A 178 10.13 -9.50 -11.64
N GLU A 179 11.11 -8.63 -11.49
CA GLU A 179 11.44 -7.61 -12.51
C GLU A 179 10.19 -6.79 -12.91
N ASN A 180 9.25 -6.60 -11.94
CA ASN A 180 7.97 -5.96 -12.18
C ASN A 180 7.96 -4.55 -11.58
N VAL A 181 7.75 -3.56 -12.44
CA VAL A 181 7.41 -2.18 -12.07
C VAL A 181 6.11 -1.85 -12.77
N SER A 182 5.03 -1.92 -12.01
CA SER A 182 3.70 -1.64 -12.53
C SER A 182 3.25 -0.24 -12.14
N VAL A 183 2.83 0.57 -13.09
CA VAL A 183 2.42 1.96 -12.88
C VAL A 183 0.98 2.16 -13.38
N CYS A 184 0.19 2.86 -12.57
CA CYS A 184 -1.13 3.35 -12.93
C CYS A 184 -1.19 4.86 -12.69
N VAL A 185 -1.65 5.61 -13.68
CA VAL A 185 -1.89 7.04 -13.56
C VAL A 185 -3.37 7.30 -13.75
N MET A 186 -3.96 8.08 -12.86
CA MET A 186 -5.37 8.49 -12.94
C MET A 186 -5.54 9.94 -12.50
N VAL A 187 -6.65 10.55 -12.91
CA VAL A 187 -7.04 11.88 -12.43
C VAL A 187 -7.67 11.74 -11.06
N LYS A 188 -7.47 12.73 -10.20
CA LYS A 188 -8.08 12.77 -8.85
C LYS A 188 -9.60 12.55 -8.89
N ASP A 189 -10.28 13.17 -9.85
CA ASP A 189 -11.74 13.07 -9.95
C ASP A 189 -12.21 11.63 -10.22
N ASP A 190 -11.47 10.85 -11.01
CA ASP A 190 -11.79 9.45 -11.27
C ASP A 190 -11.63 8.58 -10.00
N LEU A 191 -10.59 8.85 -9.20
CA LEU A 191 -10.40 8.19 -7.91
C LEU A 191 -11.55 8.52 -6.94
N LEU A 192 -11.93 9.79 -6.84
CA LEU A 192 -13.04 10.22 -5.98
C LEU A 192 -14.38 9.66 -6.48
N GLN A 193 -14.60 9.59 -7.79
CA GLN A 193 -15.78 8.96 -8.37
C GLN A 193 -15.88 7.47 -8.00
N TRP A 194 -14.79 6.73 -8.10
CA TRP A 194 -14.74 5.35 -7.62
C TRP A 194 -15.04 5.26 -6.12
N ALA A 195 -14.44 6.15 -5.32
CA ALA A 195 -14.64 6.13 -3.87
C ALA A 195 -16.11 6.33 -3.49
N TYR A 196 -16.80 7.28 -4.10
CA TYR A 196 -18.20 7.57 -3.77
C TYR A 196 -19.19 6.60 -4.40
N ASN A 197 -18.93 6.10 -5.60
CA ASN A 197 -19.88 5.25 -6.33
C ASN A 197 -19.78 3.77 -5.98
N ASP A 198 -18.58 3.29 -5.59
CA ASP A 198 -18.34 1.87 -5.36
C ASP A 198 -17.78 1.57 -3.96
N LEU A 199 -16.68 2.23 -3.57
CA LEU A 199 -15.95 1.94 -2.35
C LEU A 199 -16.81 2.11 -1.09
N VAL A 200 -17.45 3.27 -0.91
CA VAL A 200 -18.19 3.61 0.33
C VAL A 200 -19.28 2.59 0.60
N TYR A 201 -20.01 2.19 -0.43
CA TYR A 201 -21.09 1.20 -0.28
C TYR A 201 -20.54 -0.18 0.11
N LYS A 202 -19.51 -0.66 -0.59
CA LYS A 202 -18.90 -1.97 -0.31
C LYS A 202 -18.19 -2.01 1.04
N ALA A 203 -17.49 -0.93 1.40
CA ALA A 203 -16.85 -0.79 2.71
C ALA A 203 -17.88 -0.83 3.86
N LYS A 204 -19.02 -0.18 3.69
CA LYS A 204 -20.12 -0.25 4.68
C LYS A 204 -20.62 -1.69 4.83
N LEU A 205 -20.91 -2.38 3.73
CA LEU A 205 -21.32 -3.79 3.77
C LEU A 205 -20.28 -4.67 4.47
N ALA A 206 -19.00 -4.48 4.12
CA ALA A 206 -17.92 -5.25 4.73
C ALA A 206 -17.75 -4.97 6.22
N TYR A 207 -17.89 -3.72 6.64
CA TYR A 207 -17.80 -3.31 8.05
C TYR A 207 -18.96 -3.87 8.87
N GLU A 208 -20.18 -3.91 8.33
CA GLU A 208 -21.39 -4.46 8.95
C GLU A 208 -21.46 -6.01 8.86
N GLY A 209 -20.60 -6.64 8.05
CA GLY A 209 -20.64 -8.09 7.79
C GLY A 209 -21.78 -8.50 6.86
N GLY A 210 -22.32 -7.55 6.10
CA GLY A 210 -23.38 -7.74 5.11
C GLY A 210 -22.87 -8.12 3.73
N GLY A 211 -23.77 -8.25 2.77
CA GLY A 211 -23.48 -8.64 1.39
C GLY A 211 -23.45 -10.14 1.18
N GLU A 212 -22.99 -10.56 0.01
CA GLU A 212 -22.96 -11.97 -0.39
C GLU A 212 -21.52 -12.49 -0.38
N PHE A 213 -21.38 -13.79 -0.04
CA PHE A 213 -20.11 -14.48 -0.19
C PHE A 213 -19.81 -14.72 -1.68
N ALA A 214 -18.61 -14.39 -2.09
CA ALA A 214 -18.16 -14.59 -3.47
C ALA A 214 -16.78 -15.26 -3.50
N CYS A 215 -16.63 -16.26 -4.37
CA CYS A 215 -15.36 -16.94 -4.60
C CYS A 215 -14.59 -16.28 -5.74
N GLY A 216 -13.28 -16.15 -5.58
CA GLY A 216 -12.38 -15.62 -6.60
C GLY A 216 -10.93 -15.67 -6.13
N ASP A 217 -10.04 -15.00 -6.86
CA ASP A 217 -8.60 -14.96 -6.56
C ASP A 217 -8.31 -14.38 -5.17
N TRP A 218 -9.16 -13.51 -4.67
CA TRP A 218 -9.12 -12.96 -3.32
C TRP A 218 -9.25 -14.00 -2.20
N CYS A 219 -9.76 -15.21 -2.50
CA CYS A 219 -9.83 -16.31 -1.55
C CYS A 219 -8.46 -16.90 -1.22
N ARG A 220 -7.45 -16.69 -2.06
CA ARG A 220 -6.11 -17.27 -1.90
C ARG A 220 -5.53 -17.01 -0.52
N PHE A 221 -5.69 -15.77 -0.02
CA PHE A 221 -5.17 -15.31 1.27
C PHE A 221 -6.26 -15.12 2.32
N CYS A 222 -7.48 -15.63 2.08
CA CYS A 222 -8.56 -15.56 3.05
C CYS A 222 -8.32 -16.52 4.21
N LYS A 223 -8.32 -16.00 5.45
CA LYS A 223 -8.11 -16.82 6.65
C LYS A 223 -9.20 -17.89 6.85
N ALA A 224 -10.42 -17.60 6.40
CA ALA A 224 -11.58 -18.47 6.55
C ALA A 224 -11.78 -19.44 5.36
N LYS A 225 -10.88 -19.49 4.37
CA LYS A 225 -11.06 -20.26 3.13
C LYS A 225 -11.35 -21.75 3.32
N ALA A 226 -10.87 -22.34 4.42
CA ALA A 226 -11.05 -23.77 4.71
C ALA A 226 -12.44 -24.11 5.26
N VAL A 227 -13.21 -23.12 5.72
CA VAL A 227 -14.51 -23.31 6.40
C VAL A 227 -15.63 -22.46 5.77
N CYS A 228 -15.30 -21.73 4.74
CA CYS A 228 -16.25 -20.88 4.01
C CYS A 228 -17.24 -21.71 3.20
#